data_03027b392c7b3695b7784e928bb5429a
#
_entry.id   03027b392c7b3695b7784e928bb5429a
#
_cell.length_a   1.000
_cell.length_b   1.000
_cell.length_c   1.000
_cell.angle_alpha   90.00
_cell.angle_beta   90.00
_cell.angle_gamma   90.00
#
_symmetry.space_group_name_H-M   'P 1'
#
loop_
_entity.id
_entity.type
_entity.pdbx_description
1 polymer ?
#
loop_
_entity_poly.entity_id
_entity_poly.type
_entity_poly.pdbx_seq_one_letter_code
_entity_poly.pdbx_strand_id
1 'polypeptide(L)'
;MEIEVTDRDNRTIRRQKVRFVFHNGGTGQPYSTSDNLRNGWWKSHLKKAGVRYRGPNQCRHTFASQILSSSVASPEWIADQLGHSSTSMVFKHYAKFISKDGPDIVGMLNHALDL
;
A
#
# COMPACT_ATOMS: atom_id res chain seq x y z
N MET A 1 -10.66 -13.77 -15.65
CA MET A 1 -10.06 -13.09 -16.79
C MET A 1 -8.66 -13.62 -17.02
N GLU A 2 -8.30 -13.86 -18.25
CA GLU A 2 -6.91 -14.18 -18.62
C GLU A 2 -6.19 -12.91 -19.04
N ILE A 3 -4.98 -12.74 -18.54
CA ILE A 3 -4.09 -11.66 -18.93
C ILE A 3 -2.72 -12.20 -19.31
N GLU A 4 -2.02 -11.46 -20.13
CA GLU A 4 -0.60 -11.72 -20.41
C GLU A 4 0.25 -11.05 -19.32
N VAL A 5 1.14 -11.82 -18.74
CA VAL A 5 2.07 -11.37 -17.70
C VAL A 5 3.47 -11.52 -18.20
N THR A 6 4.24 -10.46 -18.14
CA THR A 6 5.67 -10.49 -18.44
C THR A 6 6.43 -10.78 -17.14
N ASP A 7 7.24 -11.83 -17.16
CA ASP A 7 8.06 -12.19 -16.01
C ASP A 7 9.19 -11.18 -15.75
N ARG A 8 9.87 -11.35 -14.62
CA ARG A 8 10.94 -10.43 -14.18
C ARG A 8 12.14 -10.36 -15.13
N ASP A 9 12.29 -11.34 -16.02
CA ASP A 9 13.32 -11.33 -17.07
C ASP A 9 13.01 -10.36 -18.22
N ASN A 10 11.82 -9.75 -18.22
CA ASN A 10 11.29 -8.88 -19.26
C ASN A 10 11.21 -9.52 -20.66
N ARG A 11 11.23 -10.84 -20.73
CA ARG A 11 11.21 -11.61 -21.99
C ARG A 11 10.12 -12.66 -22.01
N THR A 12 9.95 -13.38 -20.92
CA THR A 12 8.98 -14.47 -20.84
C THR A 12 7.58 -13.88 -20.65
N ILE A 13 6.69 -14.20 -21.58
CA ILE A 13 5.27 -13.82 -21.53
C ILE A 13 4.46 -15.08 -21.28
N ARG A 14 3.60 -15.06 -20.29
CA ARG A 14 2.69 -16.16 -19.98
C ARG A 14 1.28 -15.66 -19.81
N ARG A 15 0.31 -16.53 -20.07
CA ARG A 15 -1.08 -16.24 -19.75
C ARG A 15 -1.42 -16.72 -18.36
N GLN A 16 -2.11 -15.88 -17.60
CA GLN A 16 -2.51 -16.19 -16.24
C GLN A 16 -3.97 -15.81 -16.04
N LYS A 17 -4.73 -16.72 -15.43
CA LYS A 17 -6.06 -16.40 -14.94
C LYS A 17 -5.94 -15.60 -13.66
N VAL A 18 -6.54 -14.41 -13.65
CA VAL A 18 -6.51 -13.52 -12.49
C VAL A 18 -7.92 -13.02 -12.18
N ARG A 19 -8.11 -12.68 -10.92
CA ARG A 19 -9.31 -12.05 -10.41
C ARG A 19 -8.92 -10.70 -9.83
N PHE A 20 -9.29 -9.63 -10.53
CA PHE A 20 -9.00 -8.29 -10.05
C PHE A 20 -9.98 -7.88 -8.95
N VAL A 21 -9.47 -7.30 -7.88
CA VAL A 21 -10.28 -6.69 -6.82
C VAL A 21 -10.94 -5.42 -7.32
N PHE A 22 -10.22 -4.63 -8.11
CA PHE A 22 -10.70 -3.39 -8.69
C PHE A 22 -10.64 -3.41 -10.20
N HIS A 23 -11.69 -2.90 -10.81
CA HIS A 23 -11.79 -2.77 -12.26
C HIS A 23 -12.58 -1.51 -12.61
N ASN A 24 -12.48 -1.08 -13.87
CA ASN A 24 -13.22 0.06 -14.36
C ASN A 24 -14.72 -0.32 -14.51
N GLY A 25 -15.58 0.33 -13.76
CA GLY A 25 -17.01 0.06 -13.75
C GLY A 25 -17.70 0.32 -15.09
N GLY A 26 -17.15 1.22 -15.92
CA GLY A 26 -17.70 1.54 -17.24
C GLY A 26 -17.35 0.50 -18.31
N THR A 27 -16.19 -0.15 -18.22
CA THR A 27 -15.70 -1.12 -19.21
C THR A 27 -15.72 -2.56 -18.73
N GLY A 28 -15.80 -2.79 -17.41
CA GLY A 28 -15.65 -4.10 -16.79
C GLY A 28 -14.24 -4.67 -16.87
N GLN A 29 -13.29 -3.90 -17.37
CA GLN A 29 -11.89 -4.30 -17.55
C GLN A 29 -11.01 -3.72 -16.43
N PRO A 30 -9.88 -4.34 -16.12
CA PRO A 30 -8.93 -3.74 -15.18
C PRO A 30 -8.36 -2.44 -15.74
N TYR A 31 -7.91 -1.57 -14.84
CA TYR A 31 -7.15 -0.40 -15.26
C TYR A 31 -5.80 -0.83 -15.82
N SER A 32 -5.50 -0.44 -17.05
CA SER A 32 -4.26 -0.86 -17.73
C SER A 32 -3.05 -0.04 -17.31
N THR A 33 -3.27 1.19 -16.86
CA THR A 33 -2.19 2.08 -16.42
C THR A 33 -2.62 2.89 -15.19
N SER A 34 -1.64 3.41 -14.46
CA SER A 34 -1.90 4.34 -13.36
C SER A 34 -2.56 5.63 -13.83
N ASP A 35 -2.25 6.07 -15.04
CA ASP A 35 -2.86 7.25 -15.63
C ASP A 35 -4.35 7.06 -15.89
N ASN A 36 -4.76 5.87 -16.34
CA ASN A 36 -6.17 5.54 -16.54
C ASN A 36 -6.96 5.60 -15.22
N LEU A 37 -6.40 5.10 -14.14
CA LEU A 37 -7.01 5.21 -12.81
C LEU A 37 -7.09 6.66 -12.36
N ARG A 38 -5.98 7.38 -12.42
CA ARG A 38 -5.84 8.75 -11.95
C ARG A 38 -6.77 9.71 -12.71
N ASN A 39 -6.76 9.65 -14.03
CA ASN A 39 -7.57 10.52 -14.88
C ASN A 39 -9.01 10.02 -15.03
N GLY A 40 -9.24 8.72 -14.87
CA GLY A 40 -10.55 8.10 -15.03
C GLY A 40 -11.52 8.43 -13.92
N TRP A 41 -11.07 8.37 -12.64
CA TRP A 41 -11.97 8.68 -11.53
C TRP A 41 -11.28 9.35 -10.33
N TRP A 42 -10.02 9.06 -10.04
CA TRP A 42 -9.34 9.55 -8.84
C TRP A 42 -9.38 11.08 -8.74
N LYS A 43 -8.93 11.75 -9.77
CA LYS A 43 -8.86 13.21 -9.83
C LYS A 43 -10.23 13.85 -9.68
N SER A 44 -11.24 13.34 -10.38
CA SER A 44 -12.61 13.88 -10.33
C SER A 44 -13.27 13.66 -8.97
N HIS A 45 -13.02 12.51 -8.31
CA HIS A 45 -13.55 12.23 -6.99
C HIS A 45 -12.95 13.13 -5.92
N LEU A 46 -11.64 13.40 -5.97
CA LEU A 46 -11.02 14.36 -5.05
C LEU A 46 -11.59 15.77 -5.24
N LYS A 47 -11.80 16.17 -6.48
CA LYS A 47 -12.43 17.46 -6.81
C LYS A 47 -13.85 17.55 -6.24
N LYS A 48 -14.67 16.53 -6.44
CA LYS A 48 -16.04 16.47 -5.90
C LYS A 48 -16.06 16.49 -4.39
N ALA A 49 -15.09 15.88 -3.74
CA ALA A 49 -14.96 15.86 -2.29
C ALA A 49 -14.41 17.18 -1.71
N GLY A 50 -14.00 18.13 -2.54
CA GLY A 50 -13.40 19.38 -2.09
C GLY A 50 -12.01 19.21 -1.47
N VAL A 51 -11.32 18.12 -1.78
CA VAL A 51 -10.02 17.77 -1.25
C VAL A 51 -8.94 18.18 -2.25
N ARG A 52 -7.82 18.73 -1.74
CA ARG A 52 -6.65 19.05 -2.55
C ARG A 52 -6.18 17.81 -3.30
N TYR A 53 -5.84 17.98 -4.58
CA TYR A 53 -5.30 16.87 -5.38
C TYR A 53 -4.04 16.29 -4.76
N ARG A 54 -4.04 14.96 -4.64
CA ARG A 54 -2.88 14.14 -4.32
C ARG A 54 -2.98 12.86 -5.14
N GLY A 55 -1.85 12.36 -5.64
CA GLY A 55 -1.83 11.13 -6.40
C GLY A 55 -2.25 9.91 -5.55
N PRO A 56 -2.74 8.83 -6.17
CA PRO A 56 -3.18 7.63 -5.44
C PRO A 56 -2.11 7.01 -4.55
N ASN A 57 -0.83 7.17 -4.90
CA ASN A 57 0.29 6.66 -4.13
C ASN A 57 0.41 7.26 -2.73
N GLN A 58 -0.23 8.41 -2.48
CA GLN A 58 -0.29 9.00 -1.14
C GLN A 58 -1.07 8.14 -0.15
N CYS A 59 -2.00 7.31 -0.61
CA CYS A 59 -2.67 6.33 0.25
C CYS A 59 -1.67 5.33 0.83
N ARG A 60 -0.70 4.91 0.03
CA ARG A 60 0.38 4.02 0.44
C ARG A 60 1.27 4.67 1.50
N HIS A 61 1.65 5.92 1.30
CA HIS A 61 2.44 6.68 2.27
C HIS A 61 1.66 6.91 3.58
N THR A 62 0.39 7.23 3.48
CA THR A 62 -0.48 7.42 4.65
C THR A 62 -0.60 6.12 5.45
N PHE A 63 -0.83 5.01 4.80
CA PHE A 63 -0.89 3.69 5.43
C PHE A 63 0.40 3.41 6.22
N ALA A 64 1.54 3.51 5.57
CA ALA A 64 2.83 3.22 6.21
C ALA A 64 3.13 4.17 7.39
N SER A 65 2.98 5.47 7.19
CA SER A 65 3.29 6.46 8.23
C SER A 65 2.37 6.37 9.44
N GLN A 66 1.09 6.14 9.23
CA GLN A 66 0.10 6.01 10.30
C GLN A 66 0.37 4.77 11.17
N ILE A 67 0.66 3.63 10.55
CA ILE A 67 0.94 2.40 11.27
C ILE A 67 2.26 2.47 12.02
N LEU A 68 3.31 3.03 11.41
CA LEU A 68 4.59 3.24 12.08
C LEU A 68 4.47 4.18 13.28
N SER A 69 3.74 5.28 13.12
CA SER A 69 3.52 6.24 14.22
C SER A 69 2.73 5.66 15.38
N SER A 70 1.81 4.75 15.08
CA SER A 70 0.99 4.08 16.11
C SER A 70 1.73 2.97 16.86
N SER A 71 2.88 2.52 16.35
CA SER A 71 3.65 1.37 16.87
C SER A 71 2.84 0.06 16.95
N VAL A 72 1.76 -0.06 16.17
CA VAL A 72 0.90 -1.25 16.15
C VAL A 72 1.56 -2.42 15.41
N ALA A 73 2.34 -2.12 14.37
CA ALA A 73 2.97 -3.14 13.57
C ALA A 73 4.45 -2.82 13.32
N SER A 74 5.24 -3.86 13.10
CA SER A 74 6.67 -3.74 12.82
C SER A 74 6.94 -3.21 11.41
N PRO A 75 8.11 -2.61 11.15
CA PRO A 75 8.54 -2.26 9.80
C PRO A 75 8.56 -3.45 8.85
N GLU A 76 8.86 -4.65 9.34
CA GLU A 76 8.84 -5.90 8.55
C GLU A 76 7.44 -6.22 8.05
N TRP A 77 6.45 -6.13 8.93
CA TRP A 77 5.06 -6.35 8.55
C TRP A 77 4.59 -5.33 7.50
N ILE A 78 4.93 -4.06 7.69
CA ILE A 78 4.59 -2.99 6.74
C ILE A 78 5.25 -3.23 5.38
N ALA A 79 6.53 -3.61 5.37
CA ALA A 79 7.24 -3.94 4.14
C ALA A 79 6.55 -5.06 3.37
N ASP A 80 6.14 -6.11 4.08
CA ASP A 80 5.40 -7.23 3.51
C ASP A 80 4.06 -6.78 2.91
N GLN A 81 3.28 -5.99 3.63
CA GLN A 81 2.00 -5.46 3.16
C GLN A 81 2.16 -4.55 1.92
N LEU A 82 3.24 -3.80 1.85
CA LEU A 82 3.54 -2.93 0.72
C LEU A 82 4.18 -3.66 -0.47
N GLY A 83 4.48 -4.95 -0.33
CA GLY A 83 5.13 -5.74 -1.37
C GLY A 83 6.61 -5.42 -1.55
N HIS A 84 7.28 -4.90 -0.53
CA HIS A 84 8.72 -4.67 -0.55
C HIS A 84 9.49 -5.97 -0.36
N SER A 85 10.59 -6.14 -1.06
CA SER A 85 11.48 -7.31 -0.90
C SER A 85 12.30 -7.27 0.38
N SER A 86 12.44 -6.09 1.01
CA SER A 86 13.15 -5.90 2.27
C SER A 86 12.59 -4.72 3.04
N THR A 87 13.02 -4.57 4.30
CA THR A 87 12.64 -3.45 5.16
C THR A 87 13.36 -2.14 4.82
N SER A 88 14.39 -2.19 3.99
CA SER A 88 15.22 -1.02 3.67
C SER A 88 14.41 0.16 3.12
N MET A 89 13.42 -0.11 2.29
CA MET A 89 12.53 0.92 1.73
C MET A 89 11.68 1.58 2.80
N VAL A 90 11.21 0.81 3.78
CA VAL A 90 10.44 1.35 4.91
C VAL A 90 11.31 2.29 5.73
N PHE A 91 12.52 1.88 6.11
CA PHE A 91 13.43 2.73 6.86
C PHE A 91 13.87 3.97 6.06
N LYS A 92 14.15 3.81 4.77
CA LYS A 92 14.55 4.93 3.92
C LYS A 92 13.50 6.03 3.85
N HIS A 93 12.23 5.65 3.68
CA HIS A 93 11.15 6.62 3.43
C HIS A 93 10.37 7.03 4.68
N TYR A 94 10.34 6.16 5.71
CA TYR A 94 9.43 6.32 6.84
C TYR A 94 10.11 6.30 8.21
N ALA A 95 11.45 6.29 8.29
CA ALA A 95 12.17 6.21 9.56
C ALA A 95 11.74 7.30 10.57
N LYS A 96 11.44 8.50 10.09
CA LYS A 96 10.99 9.62 10.93
C LYS A 96 9.67 9.36 11.66
N PHE A 97 8.87 8.40 11.21
CA PHE A 97 7.60 8.04 11.82
C PHE A 97 7.74 6.92 12.85
N ILE A 98 8.91 6.30 12.95
CA ILE A 98 9.17 5.26 13.95
C ILE A 98 9.34 5.96 15.30
N SER A 99 8.54 5.54 16.29
CA SER A 99 8.64 6.09 17.64
C SER A 99 10.00 5.83 18.23
N LYS A 100 10.66 6.87 18.76
CA LYS A 100 11.96 6.76 19.44
C LYS A 100 11.86 5.97 20.74
N ASP A 101 10.74 6.08 21.42
CA ASP A 101 10.48 5.39 22.68
C ASP A 101 9.97 3.97 22.47
N GLY A 102 9.63 3.63 21.22
CA GLY A 102 9.05 2.35 20.86
C GLY A 102 7.66 2.13 21.46
N PRO A 103 7.08 0.95 21.29
CA PRO A 103 5.84 0.58 21.95
C PRO A 103 6.06 0.41 23.46
N ASP A 104 5.02 0.60 24.25
CA ASP A 104 5.03 0.29 25.68
C ASP A 104 5.02 -1.23 25.90
N ILE A 105 6.20 -1.82 25.76
CA ILE A 105 6.39 -3.27 25.88
C ILE A 105 6.00 -3.77 27.27
N VAL A 106 6.35 -3.03 28.31
CA VAL A 106 6.06 -3.44 29.69
C VAL A 106 4.54 -3.45 29.94
N GLY A 107 3.84 -2.40 29.50
CA GLY A 107 2.40 -2.34 29.63
C GLY A 107 1.70 -3.44 28.81
N MET A 108 2.18 -3.67 27.60
CA MET A 108 1.65 -4.76 26.75
C MET A 108 1.86 -6.14 27.36
N LEU A 109 3.02 -6.41 27.93
CA LEU A 109 3.33 -7.67 28.59
C LEU A 109 2.49 -7.84 29.86
N ASN A 110 2.35 -6.80 30.65
CA ASN A 110 1.50 -6.84 31.85
C ASN A 110 0.05 -7.18 31.49
N HIS A 111 -0.47 -6.56 30.43
CA HIS A 111 -1.82 -6.87 29.95
C HIS A 111 -1.95 -8.29 29.43
N ALA A 112 -1.00 -8.75 28.61
CA ALA A 112 -1.01 -10.09 28.03
C ALA A 112 -0.85 -11.20 29.07
N LEU A 113 -0.08 -10.96 30.12
CA LEU A 113 0.21 -11.91 31.20
C LEU A 113 -0.73 -11.76 32.40
N ASP A 114 -1.67 -10.83 32.34
CA ASP A 114 -2.65 -10.56 33.38
C ASP A 114 -2.01 -10.23 34.76
N LEU A 115 -0.99 -9.38 34.70
CA LEU A 115 -0.24 -8.93 35.88
C LEU A 115 -0.80 -7.64 36.46
#